data_eb90ae68746f64076768a08d350e8bdb
#
_entry.id   eb90ae68746f64076768a08d350e8bdb
#
_cell.length_a   1.000
_cell.length_b   1.000
_cell.length_c   1.000
_cell.angle_alpha   90.00
_cell.angle_beta   90.00
_cell.angle_gamma   90.00
#
_symmetry.space_group_name_H-M   'P 1'
#
loop_
_entity.id
_entity.type
_entity.pdbx_description
1 polymer ?
#
loop_
_entity_poly.entity_id
_entity_poly.type
_entity_poly.pdbx_seq_one_letter_code
_entity_poly.pdbx_strand_id
1 'polypeptide(L)'
;MVCTEPIISADCHIDLIWLPPALFTENARASLKDRMPFVTDGKDGPIWVSRNGAFFGLQNGMGSAGRKYVPGEIHRSDRMAAQGLYEDGKKGIRRLTDPQLRIKDQDLDGVRGEVLYGILGAAARLEDPVAASEMMRIYNEWLADFCAHCPGRFAGIASIPGHDMGSALSELERVAKRGVVKGVEIPSTTDSKPLYHDDWTHLWSAASDAGLPVHFHTIGGPKPDFESMAPQESRKAFAVFITGFQLHMAQKLMELIYGGLLE
;
A
#
# COMPACT_ATOMS: atom_id res chain seq x y z
N MET A 1 -2.14 -34.46 -2.24
CA MET A 1 -1.03 -34.15 -1.30
C MET A 1 -1.37 -32.83 -0.64
N VAL A 2 -1.60 -32.81 0.65
CA VAL A 2 -1.72 -31.56 1.41
C VAL A 2 -0.28 -31.04 1.53
N CYS A 3 -0.05 -29.81 1.04
CA CYS A 3 1.24 -29.15 1.24
C CYS A 3 1.46 -28.99 2.75
N THR A 4 2.48 -29.65 3.29
CA THR A 4 2.81 -29.61 4.74
C THR A 4 3.74 -28.45 5.06
N GLU A 5 4.28 -27.77 4.04
CA GLU A 5 5.16 -26.63 4.23
C GLU A 5 4.36 -25.36 4.53
N PRO A 6 4.84 -24.51 5.44
CA PRO A 6 4.17 -23.27 5.77
C PRO A 6 4.20 -22.29 4.58
N ILE A 7 3.03 -21.76 4.22
CA ILE A 7 2.88 -20.77 3.15
C ILE A 7 3.14 -19.37 3.74
N ILE A 8 4.02 -18.62 3.11
CA ILE A 8 4.20 -17.20 3.37
C ILE A 8 3.65 -16.44 2.15
N SER A 9 2.66 -15.58 2.39
CA SER A 9 2.15 -14.69 1.36
C SER A 9 3.06 -13.46 1.28
N ALA A 10 3.77 -13.31 0.17
CA ALA A 10 4.82 -12.30 0.02
C ALA A 10 4.32 -10.96 -0.56
N ASP A 11 3.05 -10.87 -0.93
CA ASP A 11 2.45 -9.69 -1.57
C ASP A 11 1.02 -9.51 -1.09
N CYS A 12 0.91 -9.03 0.14
CA CYS A 12 -0.37 -8.71 0.77
C CYS A 12 -0.48 -7.20 1.02
N HIS A 13 -1.71 -6.72 1.04
CA HIS A 13 -1.99 -5.30 1.20
C HIS A 13 -2.96 -5.00 2.32
N ILE A 14 -2.81 -3.80 2.89
CA ILE A 14 -3.85 -3.13 3.64
C ILE A 14 -4.07 -1.77 2.99
N ASP A 15 -5.02 -1.74 2.06
CA ASP A 15 -5.34 -0.53 1.31
C ASP A 15 -6.03 0.52 2.19
N LEU A 16 -5.87 1.79 1.81
CA LEU A 16 -6.45 2.94 2.50
C LEU A 16 -7.96 2.76 2.77
N ILE A 17 -8.69 2.19 1.82
CA ILE A 17 -10.15 2.05 1.92
C ILE A 17 -10.61 1.14 3.07
N TRP A 18 -9.73 0.30 3.61
CA TRP A 18 -10.01 -0.60 4.73
C TRP A 18 -9.60 -0.02 6.08
N LEU A 19 -8.84 1.08 6.09
CA LEU A 19 -8.35 1.71 7.31
C LEU A 19 -9.50 2.36 8.12
N PRO A 20 -9.29 2.60 9.42
CA PRO A 20 -10.25 3.35 10.24
C PRO A 20 -10.55 4.73 9.62
N PRO A 21 -11.83 5.13 9.47
CA PRO A 21 -12.21 6.38 8.78
C PRO A 21 -11.58 7.63 9.35
N ALA A 22 -11.33 7.66 10.65
CA ALA A 22 -10.77 8.79 11.36
C ALA A 22 -9.23 8.73 11.49
N LEU A 23 -8.60 7.65 11.01
CA LEU A 23 -7.17 7.40 11.24
C LEU A 23 -6.29 8.61 10.93
N PHE A 24 -6.45 9.18 9.75
CA PHE A 24 -5.58 10.28 9.30
C PHE A 24 -5.97 11.61 9.94
N THR A 25 -7.26 11.93 10.01
CA THR A 25 -7.74 13.20 10.54
C THR A 25 -7.54 13.34 12.05
N GLU A 26 -7.57 12.25 12.81
CA GLU A 26 -7.32 12.29 14.26
C GLU A 26 -5.85 12.33 14.61
N ASN A 27 -4.98 11.67 13.82
CA ASN A 27 -3.57 11.49 14.14
C ASN A 27 -2.61 12.45 13.40
N ALA A 28 -3.15 13.31 12.52
CA ALA A 28 -2.35 14.30 11.82
C ALA A 28 -1.99 15.48 12.75
N ARG A 29 -0.81 16.06 12.49
CA ARG A 29 -0.43 17.34 13.07
C ARG A 29 -1.50 18.39 12.78
N ALA A 30 -1.75 19.29 13.72
CA ALA A 30 -2.84 20.26 13.64
C ALA A 30 -2.85 21.05 12.31
N SER A 31 -1.68 21.45 11.81
CA SER A 31 -1.49 22.19 10.56
C SER A 31 -1.75 21.37 9.29
N LEU A 32 -1.86 20.05 9.39
CA LEU A 32 -2.03 19.14 8.26
C LEU A 32 -3.38 18.41 8.27
N LYS A 33 -4.17 18.51 9.33
CA LYS A 33 -5.45 17.80 9.47
C LYS A 33 -6.38 18.02 8.28
N ASP A 34 -6.49 19.25 7.83
CA ASP A 34 -7.36 19.61 6.71
C ASP A 34 -6.87 19.14 5.33
N ARG A 35 -5.63 18.65 5.27
CA ARG A 35 -4.98 18.12 4.06
C ARG A 35 -5.01 16.60 4.01
N MET A 36 -5.51 15.94 5.07
CA MET A 36 -5.57 14.49 5.17
C MET A 36 -6.76 13.90 4.41
N PRO A 37 -6.66 12.63 3.97
CA PRO A 37 -7.82 11.88 3.51
C PRO A 37 -8.86 11.72 4.61
N PHE A 38 -10.12 11.78 4.24
CA PHE A 38 -11.25 11.59 5.14
C PHE A 38 -12.40 10.85 4.44
N VAL A 39 -13.32 10.32 5.24
CA VAL A 39 -14.50 9.65 4.74
C VAL A 39 -15.68 10.63 4.74
N THR A 40 -16.44 10.62 3.66
CA THR A 40 -17.69 11.37 3.50
C THR A 40 -18.74 10.52 2.82
N ASP A 41 -20.01 10.96 2.85
CA ASP A 41 -21.08 10.28 2.16
C ASP A 41 -20.94 10.41 0.65
N GLY A 42 -21.08 9.29 -0.06
CA GLY A 42 -21.09 9.20 -1.50
C GLY A 42 -22.40 8.55 -1.99
N LYS A 43 -22.64 8.61 -3.30
CA LYS A 43 -23.87 8.07 -3.92
C LYS A 43 -24.10 6.59 -3.62
N ASP A 44 -23.03 5.82 -3.55
CA ASP A 44 -23.07 4.36 -3.42
C ASP A 44 -22.59 3.86 -2.03
N GLY A 45 -22.46 4.78 -1.08
CA GLY A 45 -21.98 4.55 0.27
C GLY A 45 -20.82 5.49 0.64
N PRO A 46 -20.28 5.38 1.86
CA PRO A 46 -19.17 6.21 2.30
C PRO A 46 -17.96 6.07 1.40
N ILE A 47 -17.32 7.18 1.07
CA ILE A 47 -16.16 7.26 0.18
C ILE A 47 -14.98 7.96 0.85
N TRP A 48 -13.77 7.50 0.53
CA TRP A 48 -12.54 8.18 0.89
C TRP A 48 -12.19 9.24 -0.15
N VAL A 49 -11.99 10.45 0.30
CA VAL A 49 -11.63 11.63 -0.51
C VAL A 49 -10.62 12.50 0.21
N SER A 50 -10.08 13.48 -0.49
CA SER A 50 -9.33 14.60 0.08
C SER A 50 -9.95 15.93 -0.35
N ARG A 51 -9.61 17.01 0.36
CA ARG A 51 -10.13 18.35 0.02
C ARG A 51 -9.67 18.88 -1.33
N ASN A 52 -8.53 18.42 -1.82
CA ASN A 52 -8.04 18.76 -3.18
C ASN A 52 -8.76 17.98 -4.30
N GLY A 53 -9.76 17.17 -3.96
CA GLY A 53 -10.58 16.45 -4.94
C GLY A 53 -10.08 15.04 -5.28
N ALA A 54 -9.02 14.54 -4.64
CA ALA A 54 -8.60 13.16 -4.86
C ALA A 54 -9.66 12.17 -4.35
N PHE A 55 -9.97 11.18 -5.17
CA PHE A 55 -10.86 10.07 -4.84
C PHE A 55 -10.04 8.80 -4.62
N PHE A 56 -10.24 8.14 -3.47
CA PHE A 56 -9.48 6.94 -3.11
C PHE A 56 -10.30 5.66 -3.18
N GLY A 57 -11.62 5.74 -3.20
CA GLY A 57 -12.52 4.60 -3.34
C GLY A 57 -13.63 4.55 -2.29
N LEU A 58 -14.50 3.55 -2.43
CA LEU A 58 -15.53 3.25 -1.43
C LEU A 58 -14.89 2.72 -0.15
N GLN A 59 -15.33 3.21 0.99
CA GLN A 59 -14.93 2.65 2.28
C GLN A 59 -15.36 1.18 2.37
N ASN A 60 -14.44 0.30 2.74
CA ASN A 60 -14.65 -1.15 2.75
C ASN A 60 -15.04 -1.73 1.37
N GLY A 61 -14.69 -1.04 0.30
CA GLY A 61 -14.88 -1.51 -1.07
C GLY A 61 -13.86 -2.55 -1.51
N MET A 62 -13.90 -2.93 -2.77
CA MET A 62 -12.94 -3.87 -3.34
C MET A 62 -11.65 -3.17 -3.76
N GLY A 63 -10.61 -3.33 -2.94
CA GLY A 63 -9.20 -3.11 -3.25
C GLY A 63 -8.82 -1.81 -3.93
N SER A 64 -7.55 -1.63 -4.15
CA SER A 64 -6.94 -0.46 -4.79
C SER A 64 -7.42 -0.19 -6.23
N ALA A 65 -8.06 -1.17 -6.87
CA ALA A 65 -8.57 -1.03 -8.23
C ALA A 65 -9.79 -0.09 -8.34
N GLY A 66 -10.31 0.43 -7.22
CA GLY A 66 -11.42 1.38 -7.21
C GLY A 66 -12.71 0.85 -7.86
N ARG A 67 -12.83 -0.47 -8.02
CA ARG A 67 -14.00 -1.09 -8.60
C ARG A 67 -15.14 -1.06 -7.61
N LYS A 68 -16.27 -0.54 -8.08
CA LYS A 68 -17.53 -0.59 -7.35
C LYS A 68 -17.92 -2.05 -7.15
N TYR A 69 -18.16 -2.44 -5.90
CA TYR A 69 -18.78 -3.73 -5.62
C TYR A 69 -20.25 -3.70 -6.07
N VAL A 70 -20.60 -4.58 -6.98
CA VAL A 70 -21.98 -4.82 -7.39
C VAL A 70 -22.38 -6.20 -6.87
N PRO A 71 -23.32 -6.30 -5.92
CA PRO A 71 -23.77 -7.59 -5.42
C PRO A 71 -24.29 -8.49 -6.57
N GLY A 72 -23.81 -9.73 -6.64
CA GLY A 72 -24.18 -10.69 -7.67
C GLY A 72 -23.32 -10.68 -8.93
N GLU A 73 -22.41 -9.73 -9.11
CA GLU A 73 -21.38 -9.84 -10.15
C GLU A 73 -20.25 -10.76 -9.68
N ILE A 74 -19.86 -11.69 -10.56
CA ILE A 74 -18.75 -12.60 -10.32
C ILE A 74 -17.45 -11.84 -10.52
N HIS A 75 -16.85 -11.41 -9.42
CA HIS A 75 -15.48 -10.94 -9.38
C HIS A 75 -14.59 -12.08 -8.89
N ARG A 76 -13.27 -12.02 -9.11
CA ARG A 76 -12.32 -12.97 -8.49
C ARG A 76 -12.36 -12.96 -6.96
N SER A 77 -13.10 -12.07 -6.41
CA SER A 77 -13.45 -11.89 -5.01
C SER A 77 -14.62 -12.80 -4.56
N ASP A 78 -15.06 -13.76 -5.34
CA ASP A 78 -16.09 -14.71 -4.89
C ASP A 78 -15.67 -15.42 -3.61
N ARG A 79 -14.39 -15.70 -3.44
CA ARG A 79 -13.85 -16.21 -2.18
C ARG A 79 -14.01 -15.22 -1.03
N MET A 80 -13.75 -13.94 -1.27
CA MET A 80 -13.93 -12.88 -0.26
C MET A 80 -15.41 -12.71 0.08
N ALA A 81 -16.29 -12.77 -0.91
CA ALA A 81 -17.74 -12.75 -0.69
C ALA A 81 -18.21 -14.00 0.09
N ALA A 82 -17.70 -15.18 -0.27
CA ALA A 82 -18.00 -16.44 0.42
C ALA A 82 -17.50 -16.45 1.88
N GLN A 83 -16.41 -15.74 2.17
CA GLN A 83 -15.89 -15.55 3.53
C GLN A 83 -16.67 -14.50 4.34
N GLY A 84 -17.65 -13.83 3.74
CA GLY A 84 -18.47 -12.82 4.40
C GLY A 84 -17.82 -11.45 4.54
N LEU A 85 -16.70 -11.19 3.86
CA LEU A 85 -15.95 -9.94 3.99
C LEU A 85 -16.81 -8.69 3.75
N TYR A 86 -17.64 -8.70 2.72
CA TYR A 86 -18.50 -7.57 2.38
C TYR A 86 -19.67 -7.40 3.35
N GLU A 87 -20.24 -8.50 3.82
CA GLU A 87 -21.32 -8.46 4.82
C GLU A 87 -20.77 -7.99 6.16
N ASP A 88 -19.57 -8.39 6.51
CA ASP A 88 -18.88 -7.89 7.69
C ASP A 88 -18.60 -6.39 7.57
N GLY A 89 -18.12 -5.92 6.42
CA GLY A 89 -17.92 -4.49 6.17
C GLY A 89 -19.18 -3.66 6.32
N LYS A 90 -20.34 -4.13 5.83
CA LYS A 90 -21.64 -3.48 6.03
C LYS A 90 -22.04 -3.41 7.50
N LYS A 91 -21.61 -4.36 8.31
CA LYS A 91 -21.83 -4.39 9.77
C LYS A 91 -20.78 -3.60 10.56
N GLY A 92 -19.84 -2.95 9.88
CA GLY A 92 -18.74 -2.23 10.52
C GLY A 92 -17.62 -3.14 11.03
N ILE A 93 -17.63 -4.43 10.72
CA ILE A 93 -16.58 -5.39 11.08
C ILE A 93 -15.46 -5.26 10.05
N ARG A 94 -14.27 -4.88 10.49
CA ARG A 94 -13.12 -4.63 9.63
C ARG A 94 -12.16 -5.80 9.60
N ARG A 95 -12.57 -6.88 8.98
CA ARG A 95 -11.83 -8.15 8.95
C ARG A 95 -10.36 -8.00 8.52
N LEU A 96 -10.09 -7.21 7.48
CA LEU A 96 -8.72 -7.03 6.96
C LEU A 96 -7.81 -6.19 7.87
N THR A 97 -8.40 -5.32 8.70
CA THR A 97 -7.68 -4.43 9.62
C THR A 97 -7.89 -4.76 11.09
N ASP A 98 -8.55 -5.88 11.37
CA ASP A 98 -8.57 -6.52 12.68
C ASP A 98 -7.55 -7.67 12.67
N PRO A 99 -6.45 -7.59 13.45
CA PRO A 99 -5.38 -8.58 13.38
C PRO A 99 -5.82 -9.98 13.78
N GLN A 100 -6.78 -10.12 14.69
CA GLN A 100 -7.28 -11.41 15.15
C GLN A 100 -8.18 -12.09 14.09
N LEU A 101 -9.01 -11.30 13.41
CA LEU A 101 -9.85 -11.81 12.32
C LEU A 101 -8.99 -12.18 11.11
N ARG A 102 -7.99 -11.35 10.79
CA ARG A 102 -7.07 -11.63 9.69
C ARG A 102 -6.27 -12.92 9.88
N ILE A 103 -5.83 -13.20 11.11
CA ILE A 103 -5.17 -14.47 11.44
C ILE A 103 -6.10 -15.66 11.26
N LYS A 104 -7.37 -15.56 11.64
CA LYS A 104 -8.33 -16.64 11.40
C LYS A 104 -8.47 -16.94 9.90
N ASP A 105 -8.48 -15.91 9.07
CA ASP A 105 -8.52 -16.07 7.61
C ASP A 105 -7.24 -16.70 7.08
N GLN A 106 -6.06 -16.28 7.56
CA GLN A 106 -4.78 -16.91 7.24
C GLN A 106 -4.77 -18.41 7.60
N ASP A 107 -5.24 -18.75 8.80
CA ASP A 107 -5.26 -20.12 9.28
C ASP A 107 -6.19 -21.00 8.42
N LEU A 108 -7.33 -20.45 7.96
CA LEU A 108 -8.24 -21.13 7.02
C LEU A 108 -7.59 -21.38 5.66
N ASP A 109 -6.79 -20.44 5.17
CA ASP A 109 -6.10 -20.52 3.88
C ASP A 109 -4.76 -21.27 3.95
N GLY A 110 -4.33 -21.70 5.16
CA GLY A 110 -3.03 -22.34 5.38
C GLY A 110 -1.84 -21.38 5.29
N VAL A 111 -2.08 -20.07 5.40
CA VAL A 111 -1.06 -19.03 5.37
C VAL A 111 -0.46 -18.85 6.76
N ARG A 112 0.86 -19.03 6.89
CA ARG A 112 1.59 -18.92 8.15
C ARG A 112 1.96 -17.47 8.48
N GLY A 113 2.16 -16.63 7.46
CA GLY A 113 2.53 -15.23 7.61
C GLY A 113 2.35 -14.44 6.34
N GLU A 114 2.30 -13.13 6.47
CA GLU A 114 2.12 -12.19 5.36
C GLU A 114 3.15 -11.08 5.39
N VAL A 115 3.63 -10.69 4.21
CA VAL A 115 4.32 -9.42 3.97
C VAL A 115 3.27 -8.39 3.60
N LEU A 116 3.16 -7.32 4.41
CA LEU A 116 2.10 -6.32 4.28
C LEU A 116 2.65 -5.02 3.70
N TYR A 117 2.25 -4.72 2.49
CA TYR A 117 2.56 -3.47 1.80
C TYR A 117 1.57 -2.36 2.14
N GLY A 118 2.01 -1.13 1.91
CA GLY A 118 1.35 0.06 2.39
C GLY A 118 0.56 0.84 1.35
N ILE A 119 0.52 2.13 1.59
CA ILE A 119 -0.39 3.08 0.94
C ILE A 119 0.32 4.03 -0.03
N LEU A 120 1.52 3.69 -0.53
CA LEU A 120 2.29 4.60 -1.40
C LEU A 120 1.46 5.11 -2.59
N GLY A 121 0.72 4.23 -3.25
CA GLY A 121 -0.14 4.60 -4.36
C GLY A 121 -1.28 5.54 -3.97
N ALA A 122 -1.82 5.43 -2.75
CA ALA A 122 -2.83 6.36 -2.24
C ALA A 122 -2.19 7.70 -1.86
N ALA A 123 -1.03 7.68 -1.19
CA ALA A 123 -0.30 8.89 -0.82
C ALA A 123 0.08 9.73 -2.04
N ALA A 124 0.48 9.11 -3.14
CA ALA A 124 0.80 9.81 -4.38
C ALA A 124 -0.41 10.57 -4.98
N ARG A 125 -1.64 10.11 -4.74
CA ARG A 125 -2.86 10.79 -5.23
C ARG A 125 -3.18 12.09 -4.50
N LEU A 126 -2.55 12.35 -3.36
CA LEU A 126 -2.76 13.63 -2.66
C LEU A 126 -2.20 14.82 -3.44
N GLU A 127 -1.24 14.60 -4.34
CA GLU A 127 -0.56 15.67 -5.09
C GLU A 127 0.00 16.79 -4.17
N ASP A 128 0.25 16.43 -2.92
CA ASP A 128 0.74 17.26 -1.85
C ASP A 128 1.82 16.49 -1.07
N PRO A 129 3.10 16.69 -1.39
CA PRO A 129 4.19 15.89 -0.84
C PRO A 129 4.27 15.92 0.68
N VAL A 130 3.98 17.07 1.30
CA VAL A 130 4.04 17.21 2.76
C VAL A 130 2.88 16.47 3.43
N ALA A 131 1.68 16.56 2.86
CA ALA A 131 0.54 15.79 3.34
C ALA A 131 0.72 14.29 3.11
N ALA A 132 1.30 13.89 1.96
CA ALA A 132 1.62 12.51 1.67
C ALA A 132 2.61 11.91 2.69
N SER A 133 3.66 12.66 3.06
CA SER A 133 4.61 12.24 4.10
C SER A 133 3.93 12.06 5.46
N GLU A 134 3.06 12.97 5.85
CA GLU A 134 2.31 12.85 7.10
C GLU A 134 1.34 11.66 7.07
N MET A 135 0.70 11.42 5.94
CA MET A 135 -0.16 10.26 5.71
C MET A 135 0.64 8.94 5.86
N MET A 136 1.83 8.86 5.27
CA MET A 136 2.72 7.70 5.42
C MET A 136 3.16 7.49 6.87
N ARG A 137 3.55 8.56 7.56
CA ARG A 137 3.93 8.52 8.98
C ARG A 137 2.80 7.93 9.83
N ILE A 138 1.57 8.40 9.65
CA ILE A 138 0.40 7.91 10.40
C ILE A 138 0.13 6.45 10.08
N TYR A 139 0.20 6.09 8.80
CA TYR A 139 0.02 4.70 8.37
C TYR A 139 1.10 3.78 8.97
N ASN A 140 2.36 4.18 8.94
CA ASN A 140 3.46 3.38 9.47
C ASN A 140 3.33 3.13 10.98
N GLU A 141 2.83 4.12 11.74
CA GLU A 141 2.52 3.92 13.17
C GLU A 141 1.40 2.90 13.34
N TRP A 142 0.31 3.07 12.60
CA TRP A 142 -0.82 2.15 12.65
C TRP A 142 -0.39 0.74 12.24
N LEU A 143 0.40 0.59 11.18
CA LEU A 143 0.91 -0.70 10.71
C LEU A 143 1.80 -1.37 11.76
N ALA A 144 2.67 -0.60 12.41
CA ALA A 144 3.51 -1.13 13.48
C ALA A 144 2.67 -1.65 14.65
N ASP A 145 1.64 -0.90 15.07
CA ASP A 145 0.70 -1.35 16.10
C ASP A 145 -0.05 -2.62 15.67
N PHE A 146 -0.55 -2.64 14.42
CA PHE A 146 -1.21 -3.80 13.85
C PHE A 146 -0.32 -5.05 13.88
N CYS A 147 0.92 -4.95 13.41
CA CYS A 147 1.88 -6.05 13.39
C CYS A 147 2.28 -6.52 14.80
N ALA A 148 2.36 -5.60 15.76
CA ALA A 148 2.71 -5.91 17.13
C ALA A 148 1.67 -6.77 17.86
N HIS A 149 0.41 -6.77 17.42
CA HIS A 149 -0.64 -7.61 18.02
C HIS A 149 -0.37 -9.11 17.85
N CYS A 150 0.31 -9.49 16.77
CA CYS A 150 0.54 -10.90 16.44
C CYS A 150 1.96 -11.11 15.90
N PRO A 151 2.99 -11.08 16.78
CA PRO A 151 4.38 -11.25 16.37
C PRO A 151 4.59 -12.56 15.59
N GLY A 152 5.32 -12.47 14.49
CA GLY A 152 5.63 -13.61 13.63
C GLY A 152 4.54 -14.01 12.62
N ARG A 153 3.43 -13.28 12.58
CA ARG A 153 2.37 -13.47 11.58
C ARG A 153 2.38 -12.38 10.50
N PHE A 154 2.85 -11.19 10.81
CA PHE A 154 2.88 -10.04 9.92
C PHE A 154 4.27 -9.45 9.80
N ALA A 155 4.72 -9.25 8.58
CA ALA A 155 5.92 -8.50 8.22
C ALA A 155 5.47 -7.18 7.57
N GLY A 156 5.27 -6.15 8.36
CA GLY A 156 4.87 -4.83 7.86
C GLY A 156 6.01 -4.14 7.13
N ILE A 157 5.72 -3.59 5.96
CA ILE A 157 6.64 -2.81 5.13
C ILE A 157 6.24 -1.35 5.24
N ALA A 158 7.10 -0.53 5.85
CA ALA A 158 6.82 0.88 6.06
C ALA A 158 6.99 1.68 4.77
N SER A 159 6.06 2.56 4.48
CA SER A 159 6.12 3.45 3.31
C SER A 159 7.01 4.66 3.61
N ILE A 160 8.02 4.90 2.78
CA ILE A 160 8.99 5.99 2.93
C ILE A 160 8.70 7.11 1.92
N PRO A 161 8.66 8.39 2.34
CA PRO A 161 8.50 9.51 1.43
C PRO A 161 9.63 9.56 0.38
N GLY A 162 9.30 9.87 -0.87
CA GLY A 162 10.30 9.94 -1.95
C GLY A 162 10.51 11.33 -2.54
N HIS A 163 9.84 12.37 -2.00
CA HIS A 163 9.90 13.71 -2.58
C HIS A 163 11.14 14.49 -2.12
N ASP A 164 11.69 14.18 -0.95
CA ASP A 164 12.98 14.70 -0.48
C ASP A 164 13.69 13.71 0.44
N MET A 165 15.01 13.72 0.41
CA MET A 165 15.84 12.79 1.19
C MET A 165 15.78 13.06 2.70
N GLY A 166 15.59 14.29 3.13
CA GLY A 166 15.49 14.62 4.55
C GLY A 166 14.27 13.95 5.18
N SER A 167 13.11 14.05 4.53
CA SER A 167 11.89 13.38 4.96
C SER A 167 12.02 11.84 4.88
N ALA A 168 12.68 11.33 3.83
CA ALA A 168 12.91 9.90 3.65
C ALA A 168 13.76 9.33 4.80
N LEU A 169 14.90 9.93 5.07
CA LEU A 169 15.81 9.50 6.15
C LEU A 169 15.15 9.60 7.52
N SER A 170 14.50 10.73 7.81
CA SER A 170 13.81 10.94 9.09
C SER A 170 12.74 9.87 9.34
N GLU A 171 11.98 9.50 8.32
CA GLU A 171 10.95 8.47 8.47
C GLU A 171 11.56 7.07 8.57
N LEU A 172 12.62 6.75 7.81
CA LEU A 172 13.34 5.48 7.93
C LEU A 172 13.92 5.30 9.33
N GLU A 173 14.62 6.30 9.85
CA GLU A 173 15.17 6.27 11.21
C GLU A 173 14.07 6.07 12.26
N ARG A 174 12.94 6.75 12.09
CA ARG A 174 11.80 6.68 13.00
C ARG A 174 11.22 5.26 13.03
N VAL A 175 10.99 4.63 11.88
CA VAL A 175 10.44 3.26 11.84
C VAL A 175 11.45 2.21 12.27
N ALA A 176 12.73 2.40 11.95
CA ALA A 176 13.82 1.55 12.41
C ALA A 176 13.92 1.54 13.95
N LYS A 177 13.88 2.72 14.57
CA LYS A 177 13.91 2.87 16.03
C LYS A 177 12.73 2.17 16.71
N ARG A 178 11.57 2.13 16.07
CA ARG A 178 10.39 1.42 16.60
C ARG A 178 10.58 -0.10 16.57
N GLY A 179 11.37 -0.65 15.64
CA GLY A 179 11.81 -2.04 15.61
C GLY A 179 10.74 -3.09 15.27
N VAL A 180 9.55 -2.68 14.85
CA VAL A 180 8.42 -3.60 14.55
C VAL A 180 8.33 -3.95 13.07
N VAL A 181 8.51 -2.97 12.18
CA VAL A 181 8.47 -3.19 10.72
C VAL A 181 9.64 -4.07 10.28
N LYS A 182 9.45 -4.79 9.17
CA LYS A 182 10.41 -5.77 8.66
C LYS A 182 11.05 -5.38 7.34
N GLY A 183 10.72 -4.20 6.85
CA GLY A 183 11.29 -3.62 5.65
C GLY A 183 10.71 -2.24 5.40
N VAL A 184 11.23 -1.57 4.39
CA VAL A 184 10.75 -0.27 3.94
C VAL A 184 10.46 -0.31 2.45
N GLU A 185 9.42 0.38 2.02
CA GLU A 185 9.03 0.54 0.62
C GLU A 185 9.29 1.98 0.20
N ILE A 186 10.03 2.18 -0.88
CA ILE A 186 10.27 3.49 -1.46
C ILE A 186 9.52 3.65 -2.78
N PRO A 187 9.02 4.85 -3.10
CA PRO A 187 8.35 5.08 -4.37
C PRO A 187 9.33 4.93 -5.53
N SER A 188 8.91 4.19 -6.54
CA SER A 188 9.66 3.97 -7.78
C SER A 188 8.91 4.56 -8.98
N THR A 189 8.49 5.82 -8.87
CA THR A 189 7.78 6.52 -9.95
C THR A 189 8.75 6.94 -11.07
N THR A 190 8.22 7.19 -12.26
CA THR A 190 9.01 7.68 -13.41
C THR A 190 9.64 9.03 -13.15
N ASP A 191 9.10 9.82 -12.23
CA ASP A 191 9.58 11.17 -11.88
C ASP A 191 10.63 11.14 -10.75
N SER A 192 10.89 9.97 -10.15
CA SER A 192 11.93 9.83 -9.14
C SER A 192 13.32 9.86 -9.79
N LYS A 193 14.31 10.41 -9.07
CA LYS A 193 15.72 10.32 -9.51
C LYS A 193 16.10 8.85 -9.71
N PRO A 194 16.94 8.54 -10.71
CA PRO A 194 17.46 7.18 -10.88
C PRO A 194 18.11 6.66 -9.59
N LEU A 195 17.96 5.38 -9.30
CA LEU A 195 18.43 4.81 -8.03
C LEU A 195 19.97 4.79 -7.87
N TYR A 196 20.69 5.01 -8.95
CA TYR A 196 22.15 5.20 -8.95
C TYR A 196 22.59 6.65 -8.63
N HIS A 197 21.64 7.58 -8.43
CA HIS A 197 21.98 8.97 -8.12
C HIS A 197 22.50 9.07 -6.69
N ASP A 198 23.54 9.89 -6.47
CA ASP A 198 24.23 10.04 -5.19
C ASP A 198 23.31 10.44 -4.02
N ASP A 199 22.21 11.11 -4.30
CA ASP A 199 21.22 11.50 -3.27
C ASP A 199 20.67 10.28 -2.50
N TRP A 200 20.64 9.09 -3.14
CA TRP A 200 20.14 7.88 -2.49
C TRP A 200 21.14 7.22 -1.53
N THR A 201 22.44 7.58 -1.62
CA THR A 201 23.51 6.91 -0.87
C THR A 201 23.23 6.90 0.64
N HIS A 202 22.77 8.01 1.20
CA HIS A 202 22.46 8.08 2.64
C HIS A 202 21.27 7.19 3.02
N LEU A 203 20.28 7.06 2.12
CA LEU A 203 19.13 6.19 2.38
C LEU A 203 19.54 4.71 2.36
N TRP A 204 20.38 4.32 1.40
CA TRP A 204 20.91 2.95 1.33
C TRP A 204 21.72 2.59 2.57
N SER A 205 22.62 3.48 3.00
CA SER A 205 23.40 3.29 4.22
C SER A 205 22.51 3.16 5.45
N ALA A 206 21.53 4.07 5.61
CA ALA A 206 20.62 4.03 6.75
C ALA A 206 19.75 2.76 6.78
N ALA A 207 19.27 2.28 5.63
CA ALA A 207 18.53 1.03 5.55
C ALA A 207 19.40 -0.18 5.89
N SER A 208 20.63 -0.21 5.38
CA SER A 208 21.63 -1.25 5.69
C SER A 208 21.98 -1.28 7.17
N ASP A 209 22.30 -0.13 7.77
CA ASP A 209 22.63 -0.01 9.19
C ASP A 209 21.47 -0.44 10.09
N ALA A 210 20.23 -0.17 9.65
CA ALA A 210 19.02 -0.60 10.34
C ALA A 210 18.66 -2.08 10.10
N GLY A 211 19.33 -2.77 9.16
CA GLY A 211 19.01 -4.13 8.76
C GLY A 211 17.62 -4.26 8.13
N LEU A 212 17.12 -3.20 7.47
CA LEU A 212 15.81 -3.16 6.84
C LEU A 212 15.92 -3.38 5.33
N PRO A 213 15.40 -4.48 4.78
CA PRO A 213 15.28 -4.67 3.35
C PRO A 213 14.50 -3.52 2.70
N VAL A 214 14.98 -3.06 1.55
CA VAL A 214 14.29 -2.06 0.74
C VAL A 214 13.45 -2.75 -0.31
N HIS A 215 12.19 -2.40 -0.36
CA HIS A 215 11.21 -2.95 -1.27
C HIS A 215 10.83 -1.93 -2.35
N PHE A 216 10.59 -2.45 -3.54
CA PHE A 216 10.01 -1.72 -4.66
C PHE A 216 8.72 -2.40 -5.05
N HIS A 217 7.66 -1.62 -5.11
CA HIS A 217 6.37 -2.12 -5.53
C HIS A 217 5.89 -1.40 -6.79
N THR A 218 5.06 -2.05 -7.60
CA THR A 218 4.48 -1.44 -8.79
C THR A 218 3.46 -0.37 -8.38
N ILE A 219 3.93 0.86 -8.28
CA ILE A 219 3.05 2.02 -8.07
C ILE A 219 2.68 2.51 -9.46
N GLY A 220 1.36 2.55 -9.74
CA GLY A 220 0.86 2.87 -11.07
C GLY A 220 1.39 4.19 -11.62
N GLY A 221 1.89 4.14 -12.84
CA GLY A 221 2.06 5.30 -13.70
C GLY A 221 0.70 5.84 -14.17
N PRO A 222 0.66 6.80 -15.11
CA PRO A 222 -0.58 7.30 -15.68
C PRO A 222 -1.44 6.14 -16.17
N LYS A 223 -2.58 5.95 -15.51
CA LYS A 223 -3.50 4.87 -15.86
C LYS A 223 -4.30 5.29 -17.08
N PRO A 224 -4.32 4.49 -18.17
CA PRO A 224 -5.22 4.76 -19.29
C PRO A 224 -6.67 4.80 -18.82
N ASP A 225 -7.47 5.63 -19.45
CA ASP A 225 -8.91 5.67 -19.22
C ASP A 225 -9.57 4.47 -19.93
N PHE A 226 -9.52 3.32 -19.28
CA PHE A 226 -10.07 2.07 -19.80
C PHE A 226 -11.58 2.11 -19.95
N GLU A 227 -12.27 3.00 -19.25
CA GLU A 227 -13.75 3.08 -19.27
C GLU A 227 -14.26 3.79 -20.54
N SER A 228 -13.47 4.70 -21.08
CA SER A 228 -13.80 5.39 -22.34
C SER A 228 -13.49 4.56 -23.60
N MET A 229 -12.76 3.47 -23.47
CA MET A 229 -12.32 2.64 -24.61
C MET A 229 -13.34 1.56 -24.97
N ALA A 230 -13.39 1.20 -26.26
CA ALA A 230 -14.12 0.00 -26.68
C ALA A 230 -13.54 -1.25 -26.00
N PRO A 231 -14.36 -2.29 -25.70
CA PRO A 231 -13.90 -3.44 -24.89
C PRO A 231 -12.64 -4.16 -25.41
N GLN A 232 -12.49 -4.23 -26.73
CA GLN A 232 -11.33 -4.87 -27.34
C GLN A 232 -10.07 -3.98 -27.25
N GLU A 233 -10.22 -2.69 -27.38
CA GLU A 233 -9.16 -1.72 -27.23
C GLU A 233 -8.70 -1.62 -25.78
N SER A 234 -9.64 -1.55 -24.85
CA SER A 234 -9.39 -1.59 -23.41
C SER A 234 -8.55 -2.79 -22.98
N ARG A 235 -8.83 -4.00 -23.53
CA ARG A 235 -8.02 -5.21 -23.24
C ARG A 235 -6.58 -5.08 -23.75
N LYS A 236 -6.38 -4.51 -24.93
CA LYS A 236 -5.03 -4.28 -25.49
C LYS A 236 -4.27 -3.25 -24.67
N ALA A 237 -4.91 -2.12 -24.36
CA ALA A 237 -4.34 -1.08 -23.51
C ALA A 237 -3.96 -1.61 -22.12
N PHE A 238 -4.82 -2.45 -21.53
CA PHE A 238 -4.55 -3.09 -20.25
C PHE A 238 -3.34 -4.04 -20.29
N ALA A 239 -3.20 -4.84 -21.36
CA ALA A 239 -2.05 -5.72 -21.53
C ALA A 239 -0.74 -4.93 -21.65
N VAL A 240 -0.73 -3.82 -22.40
CA VAL A 240 0.42 -2.92 -22.50
C VAL A 240 0.74 -2.28 -21.16
N PHE A 241 -0.27 -1.78 -20.47
CA PHE A 241 -0.14 -1.15 -19.16
C PHE A 241 0.49 -2.09 -18.12
N ILE A 242 0.01 -3.34 -18.02
CA ILE A 242 0.58 -4.32 -17.07
C ILE A 242 2.00 -4.72 -17.44
N THR A 243 2.29 -4.90 -18.74
CA THR A 243 3.66 -5.19 -19.19
C THR A 243 4.61 -4.06 -18.83
N GLY A 244 4.13 -2.80 -18.90
CA GLY A 244 4.89 -1.63 -18.50
C GLY A 244 5.40 -1.68 -17.06
N PHE A 245 4.64 -2.25 -16.13
CA PHE A 245 5.08 -2.43 -14.73
C PHE A 245 6.31 -3.33 -14.63
N GLN A 246 6.30 -4.46 -15.34
CA GLN A 246 7.43 -5.40 -15.31
C GLN A 246 8.70 -4.77 -15.90
N LEU A 247 8.56 -4.03 -17.00
CA LEU A 247 9.68 -3.31 -17.62
C LEU A 247 10.22 -2.23 -16.70
N HIS A 248 9.35 -1.51 -16.01
CA HIS A 248 9.75 -0.50 -15.03
C HIS A 248 10.53 -1.12 -13.86
N MET A 249 10.07 -2.24 -13.31
CA MET A 249 10.81 -2.94 -12.25
C MET A 249 12.14 -3.50 -12.73
N ALA A 250 12.21 -4.01 -13.96
CA ALA A 250 13.47 -4.44 -14.57
C ALA A 250 14.44 -3.26 -14.73
N GLN A 251 13.95 -2.07 -15.12
CA GLN A 251 14.76 -0.86 -15.18
C GLN A 251 15.30 -0.50 -13.78
N LYS A 252 14.47 -0.50 -12.74
CA LYS A 252 14.92 -0.20 -11.37
C LYS A 252 15.99 -1.18 -10.89
N LEU A 253 15.84 -2.45 -11.19
CA LEU A 253 16.87 -3.45 -10.89
C LEU A 253 18.20 -3.14 -11.62
N MET A 254 18.15 -2.76 -12.90
CA MET A 254 19.34 -2.34 -13.65
C MET A 254 19.98 -1.09 -13.06
N GLU A 255 19.18 -0.11 -12.60
CA GLU A 255 19.70 1.08 -11.93
C GLU A 255 20.49 0.72 -10.66
N LEU A 256 20.06 -0.26 -9.88
CA LEU A 256 20.78 -0.75 -8.71
C LEU A 256 22.07 -1.49 -9.07
N ILE A 257 22.01 -2.38 -10.06
CA ILE A 257 23.16 -3.21 -10.48
C ILE A 257 24.26 -2.33 -11.10
N TYR A 258 23.89 -1.52 -12.10
CA TYR A 258 24.89 -0.67 -12.79
C TYR A 258 25.31 0.56 -11.99
N GLY A 259 24.53 0.92 -10.97
CA GLY A 259 24.90 1.93 -9.99
C GLY A 259 25.92 1.47 -8.95
N GLY A 260 26.30 0.19 -8.95
CA GLY A 260 27.28 -0.36 -8.01
C GLY A 260 26.74 -0.53 -6.57
N LEU A 261 25.44 -0.47 -6.37
CA LEU A 261 24.86 -0.57 -5.02
C LEU A 261 25.01 -1.98 -4.43
N LEU A 262 25.14 -3.00 -5.27
CA LEU A 262 25.21 -4.40 -4.85
C LEU A 262 26.67 -4.91 -4.74
N GLU A 263 27.65 -4.06 -4.95
CA GLU A 263 29.08 -4.36 -4.77
C GLU A 263 29.52 -4.08 -3.33
#